data_0248b08d3be0ac8aeab7b34beaa4838a
#
_entry.id   0248b08d3be0ac8aeab7b34beaa4838a
#
_cell.length_a   1.000
_cell.length_b   1.000
_cell.length_c   1.000
_cell.angle_alpha   90.00
_cell.angle_beta   90.00
_cell.angle_gamma   90.00
#
_symmetry.space_group_name_H-M   'P 1'
#
loop_
_entity.id
_entity.type
_entity.pdbx_description
1 polymer ?
#
loop_
_entity_poly.entity_id
_entity_poly.type
_entity_poly.pdbx_seq_one_letter_code
_entity_poly.pdbx_strand_id
1 'polypeptide(L)'
;MEAKRIIISGGGTGGHIFPAVSIANAIKELVPEAEILFVGAEGRMEMTRVPAAGYKIVGLPLRGLLRPLWKPGNVGVVLDYLRSKRRVKKILREFKPDVAVGVGGYASSATLNAAYDLGIPCLIQEQNSFAGLTNKLLGKKASKICVAYEGMERFFPKDKLMLTGNPVRQDLKLPALSRETAATFFGMTCEKPTILLVGGSLGAGTLNESVLRNLNLIASSPIQFIWQTGAYYYKKIEARLDAEGKPANLYVSDFISKMNYAYSLADLVISRAGASSISELCLLGKPSILVPSPNVAEDHQTHNAMALVEHDAALMVRDADAPEQLLPLAVKTVADAARLETLGRNARAMAFEDSARVIAQEVLNLAK
;
A
#
# COMPACT_ATOMS: atom_id res chain seq x y z
N MET A 1 -13.13 33.08 -4.45
CA MET A 1 -13.28 31.83 -5.28
C MET A 1 -14.12 30.87 -4.47
N GLU A 2 -15.10 30.21 -5.08
CA GLU A 2 -15.85 29.15 -4.38
C GLU A 2 -14.90 28.04 -3.99
N ALA A 3 -15.13 27.44 -2.80
CA ALA A 3 -14.33 26.33 -2.31
C ALA A 3 -14.49 25.13 -3.27
N LYS A 4 -13.37 24.53 -3.71
CA LYS A 4 -13.37 23.34 -4.56
C LYS A 4 -13.92 22.16 -3.78
N ARG A 5 -14.87 21.43 -4.40
CA ARG A 5 -15.49 20.25 -3.81
C ARG A 5 -15.02 18.99 -4.49
N ILE A 6 -14.38 18.11 -3.74
CA ILE A 6 -13.79 16.89 -4.26
C ILE A 6 -14.41 15.68 -3.57
N ILE A 7 -14.87 14.70 -4.35
CA ILE A 7 -15.29 13.41 -3.82
C ILE A 7 -14.21 12.38 -4.10
N ILE A 8 -13.78 11.64 -3.04
CA ILE A 8 -12.75 10.61 -3.15
C ILE A 8 -13.35 9.27 -2.77
N SER A 9 -13.17 8.26 -3.59
CA SER A 9 -13.71 6.93 -3.34
C SER A 9 -12.66 5.84 -3.53
N GLY A 10 -12.61 4.97 -2.55
CA GLY A 10 -11.75 3.80 -2.52
C GLY A 10 -11.85 3.11 -1.19
N GLY A 11 -11.37 1.87 -1.11
CA GLY A 11 -11.41 1.15 0.15
C GLY A 11 -11.26 -0.36 -0.01
N GLY A 12 -11.62 -1.05 1.06
CA GLY A 12 -11.47 -2.50 1.19
C GLY A 12 -10.12 -2.94 1.73
N THR A 13 -9.05 -2.22 1.44
CA THR A 13 -7.68 -2.53 1.92
C THR A 13 -6.89 -1.25 2.19
N GLY A 14 -5.85 -1.36 3.02
CA GLY A 14 -4.93 -0.23 3.28
C GLY A 14 -4.26 0.29 2.00
N GLY A 15 -4.01 -0.57 1.01
CA GLY A 15 -3.43 -0.19 -0.28
C GLY A 15 -4.26 0.82 -1.09
N HIS A 16 -5.56 0.92 -0.85
CA HIS A 16 -6.43 1.94 -1.45
C HIS A 16 -6.67 3.13 -0.50
N ILE A 17 -6.79 2.86 0.82
CA ILE A 17 -7.17 3.88 1.79
C ILE A 17 -6.03 4.89 1.99
N PHE A 18 -4.80 4.44 2.19
CA PHE A 18 -3.67 5.33 2.45
C PHE A 18 -3.34 6.24 1.26
N PRO A 19 -3.28 5.76 0.00
CA PRO A 19 -3.19 6.64 -1.17
C PRO A 19 -4.30 7.68 -1.25
N ALA A 20 -5.56 7.28 -0.98
CA ALA A 20 -6.69 8.20 -0.99
C ALA A 20 -6.54 9.34 0.04
N VAL A 21 -6.13 8.99 1.26
CA VAL A 21 -5.87 9.98 2.34
C VAL A 21 -4.67 10.86 1.99
N SER A 22 -3.59 10.29 1.42
CA SER A 22 -2.42 11.08 1.00
C SER A 22 -2.76 12.09 -0.09
N ILE A 23 -3.61 11.71 -1.06
CA ILE A 23 -4.11 12.64 -2.09
C ILE A 23 -4.97 13.74 -1.45
N ALA A 24 -5.86 13.38 -0.51
CA ALA A 24 -6.70 14.35 0.19
C ALA A 24 -5.87 15.37 0.99
N ASN A 25 -4.83 14.90 1.70
CA ASN A 25 -3.91 15.77 2.43
C ASN A 25 -3.19 16.72 1.49
N ALA A 26 -2.65 16.23 0.37
CA ALA A 26 -1.97 17.06 -0.61
C ALA A 26 -2.91 18.09 -1.26
N ILE A 27 -4.19 17.77 -1.50
CA ILE A 27 -5.19 18.73 -1.95
C ILE A 27 -5.39 19.83 -0.89
N LYS A 28 -5.49 19.45 0.39
CA LYS A 28 -5.64 20.42 1.50
C LYS A 28 -4.41 21.28 1.72
N GLU A 29 -3.21 20.78 1.46
CA GLU A 29 -1.97 21.57 1.46
C GLU A 29 -1.96 22.62 0.32
N LEU A 30 -2.47 22.28 -0.85
CA LEU A 30 -2.53 23.19 -2.01
C LEU A 30 -3.70 24.16 -1.95
N VAL A 31 -4.85 23.72 -1.44
CA VAL A 31 -6.11 24.48 -1.34
C VAL A 31 -6.76 24.18 0.02
N PRO A 32 -6.37 24.88 1.09
CA PRO A 32 -6.85 24.62 2.46
C PRO A 32 -8.37 24.65 2.63
N GLU A 33 -9.06 25.48 1.84
CA GLU A 33 -10.52 25.61 1.84
C GLU A 33 -11.27 24.52 1.06
N ALA A 34 -10.57 23.64 0.32
CA ALA A 34 -11.22 22.57 -0.45
C ALA A 34 -12.09 21.69 0.45
N GLU A 35 -13.31 21.42 0.04
CA GLU A 35 -14.21 20.51 0.72
C GLU A 35 -14.01 19.09 0.17
N ILE A 36 -13.68 18.14 1.05
CA ILE A 36 -13.42 16.75 0.66
C ILE A 36 -14.43 15.82 1.34
N LEU A 37 -15.10 15.00 0.54
CA LEU A 37 -16.01 13.96 1.01
C LEU A 37 -15.54 12.59 0.50
N PHE A 38 -15.39 11.63 1.43
CA PHE A 38 -15.08 10.26 1.07
C PHE A 38 -16.34 9.41 0.90
N VAL A 39 -16.24 8.41 0.01
CA VAL A 39 -17.25 7.36 -0.16
C VAL A 39 -16.55 6.01 -0.10
N GLY A 40 -16.99 5.14 0.82
CA GLY A 40 -16.43 3.82 1.07
C GLY A 40 -17.49 2.74 1.20
N ALA A 41 -17.08 1.50 1.49
CA ALA A 41 -17.98 0.39 1.78
C ALA A 41 -18.25 0.26 3.29
N GLU A 42 -19.51 0.08 3.68
CA GLU A 42 -19.92 -0.12 5.08
C GLU A 42 -19.22 -1.34 5.69
N GLY A 43 -18.83 -1.24 6.98
CA GLY A 43 -18.18 -2.32 7.71
C GLY A 43 -16.75 -2.63 7.27
N ARG A 44 -16.11 -1.75 6.49
CA ARG A 44 -14.72 -1.89 6.03
C ARG A 44 -13.79 -0.92 6.74
N MET A 45 -12.49 -1.14 6.60
CA MET A 45 -11.42 -0.41 7.27
C MET A 45 -11.49 1.12 7.00
N GLU A 46 -11.95 1.54 5.84
CA GLU A 46 -12.09 2.95 5.48
C GLU A 46 -13.05 3.70 6.41
N MET A 47 -14.09 3.03 6.96
CA MET A 47 -15.06 3.66 7.86
C MET A 47 -14.46 4.11 9.20
N THR A 48 -13.29 3.58 9.56
CA THR A 48 -12.53 3.99 10.76
C THR A 48 -11.30 4.82 10.41
N ARG A 49 -10.57 4.45 9.35
CA ARG A 49 -9.29 5.09 9.00
C ARG A 49 -9.45 6.48 8.40
N VAL A 50 -10.48 6.69 7.59
CA VAL A 50 -10.74 8.01 6.98
C VAL A 50 -11.16 9.05 8.02
N PRO A 51 -12.11 8.76 8.95
CA PRO A 51 -12.40 9.68 10.07
C PRO A 51 -11.21 9.94 10.98
N ALA A 52 -10.38 8.92 11.25
CA ALA A 52 -9.16 9.10 12.04
C ALA A 52 -8.14 10.03 11.36
N ALA A 53 -8.20 10.17 10.02
CA ALA A 53 -7.42 11.14 9.25
C ALA A 53 -8.10 12.53 9.13
N GLY A 54 -9.24 12.76 9.79
CA GLY A 54 -9.93 14.06 9.83
C GLY A 54 -10.93 14.30 8.70
N TYR A 55 -11.29 13.28 7.91
CA TYR A 55 -12.21 13.43 6.78
C TYR A 55 -13.58 12.82 7.03
N LYS A 56 -14.62 13.44 6.46
CA LYS A 56 -15.97 12.87 6.43
C LYS A 56 -16.05 11.74 5.42
N ILE A 57 -16.76 10.67 5.76
CA ILE A 57 -17.00 9.51 4.87
C ILE A 57 -18.46 9.07 4.91
N VAL A 58 -18.98 8.68 3.75
CA VAL A 58 -20.29 8.03 3.62
C VAL A 58 -20.08 6.58 3.22
N GLY A 59 -20.66 5.66 4.00
CA GLY A 59 -20.66 4.23 3.72
C GLY A 59 -21.72 3.84 2.70
N LEU A 60 -21.39 2.87 1.86
CA LEU A 60 -22.32 2.22 0.92
C LEU A 60 -22.44 0.74 1.25
N PRO A 61 -23.63 0.11 1.13
CA PRO A 61 -23.82 -1.31 1.37
C PRO A 61 -23.25 -2.16 0.23
N LEU A 62 -21.93 -2.08 0.02
CA LEU A 62 -21.23 -2.76 -1.08
C LEU A 62 -20.49 -3.99 -0.58
N ARG A 63 -20.65 -5.07 -1.33
CA ARG A 63 -19.95 -6.33 -1.11
C ARG A 63 -19.14 -6.71 -2.35
N GLY A 64 -18.07 -7.48 -2.13
CA GLY A 64 -17.29 -8.06 -3.22
C GLY A 64 -18.06 -9.18 -3.94
N LEU A 65 -17.79 -9.34 -5.23
CA LEU A 65 -18.29 -10.46 -6.01
C LEU A 65 -17.75 -11.79 -5.44
N LEU A 66 -18.64 -12.76 -5.29
CA LEU A 66 -18.29 -14.12 -4.89
C LEU A 66 -17.68 -14.87 -6.07
N ARG A 67 -16.61 -15.60 -5.83
CA ARG A 67 -16.03 -16.49 -6.85
C ARG A 67 -16.47 -17.93 -6.62
N PRO A 68 -16.77 -18.69 -7.67
CA PRO A 68 -16.88 -18.29 -9.08
C PRO A 68 -18.07 -17.35 -9.34
N LEU A 69 -18.03 -16.59 -10.44
CA LEU A 69 -18.97 -15.48 -10.71
C LEU A 69 -20.42 -15.92 -10.88
N TRP A 70 -20.68 -17.18 -11.23
CA TRP A 70 -22.04 -17.74 -11.39
C TRP A 70 -22.76 -18.10 -10.07
N LYS A 71 -22.13 -17.86 -8.92
CA LYS A 71 -22.80 -18.11 -7.63
C LYS A 71 -24.10 -17.30 -7.51
N PRO A 72 -25.25 -17.93 -7.12
CA PRO A 72 -26.54 -17.23 -6.99
C PRO A 72 -26.49 -16.00 -6.07
N GLY A 73 -25.61 -16.02 -5.04
CA GLY A 73 -25.39 -14.89 -4.14
C GLY A 73 -24.93 -13.61 -4.84
N ASN A 74 -24.39 -13.69 -6.05
CA ASN A 74 -23.96 -12.50 -6.82
C ASN A 74 -25.15 -11.67 -7.33
N VAL A 75 -26.35 -12.21 -7.43
CA VAL A 75 -27.56 -11.42 -7.72
C VAL A 75 -27.78 -10.34 -6.67
N GLY A 76 -27.65 -10.68 -5.38
CA GLY A 76 -27.71 -9.71 -4.29
C GLY A 76 -26.61 -8.65 -4.38
N VAL A 77 -25.38 -9.04 -4.74
CA VAL A 77 -24.25 -8.11 -4.93
C VAL A 77 -24.53 -7.11 -6.06
N VAL A 78 -25.12 -7.54 -7.18
CA VAL A 78 -25.51 -6.66 -8.27
C VAL A 78 -26.62 -5.69 -7.85
N LEU A 79 -27.62 -6.17 -7.10
CA LEU A 79 -28.69 -5.31 -6.58
C LEU A 79 -28.13 -4.26 -5.59
N ASP A 80 -27.24 -4.65 -4.69
CA ASP A 80 -26.57 -3.74 -3.76
C ASP A 80 -25.73 -2.70 -4.52
N TYR A 81 -25.05 -3.10 -5.60
CA TYR A 81 -24.34 -2.18 -6.46
C TYR A 81 -25.26 -1.13 -7.13
N LEU A 82 -26.40 -1.56 -7.67
CA LEU A 82 -27.35 -0.66 -8.30
C LEU A 82 -27.99 0.31 -7.30
N ARG A 83 -28.33 -0.18 -6.10
CA ARG A 83 -28.81 0.67 -4.99
C ARG A 83 -27.76 1.68 -4.57
N SER A 84 -26.53 1.22 -4.39
CA SER A 84 -25.39 2.07 -4.04
C SER A 84 -25.13 3.14 -5.10
N LYS A 85 -25.15 2.79 -6.37
CA LYS A 85 -25.02 3.77 -7.47
C LYS A 85 -26.13 4.85 -7.44
N ARG A 86 -27.39 4.47 -7.13
CA ARG A 86 -28.49 5.44 -6.97
C ARG A 86 -28.25 6.34 -5.74
N ARG A 87 -27.81 5.78 -4.60
CA ARG A 87 -27.48 6.54 -3.39
C ARG A 87 -26.34 7.52 -3.66
N VAL A 88 -25.30 7.10 -4.37
CA VAL A 88 -24.19 7.97 -4.76
C VAL A 88 -24.68 9.12 -5.65
N LYS A 89 -25.56 8.87 -6.63
CA LYS A 89 -26.13 9.95 -7.46
C LYS A 89 -26.85 11.02 -6.62
N LYS A 90 -27.53 10.63 -5.53
CA LYS A 90 -28.13 11.56 -4.58
C LYS A 90 -27.05 12.37 -3.86
N ILE A 91 -26.02 11.70 -3.30
CA ILE A 91 -24.88 12.35 -2.64
C ILE A 91 -24.19 13.36 -3.56
N LEU A 92 -23.93 12.98 -4.82
CA LEU A 92 -23.29 13.84 -5.80
C LEU A 92 -24.14 15.10 -6.14
N ARG A 93 -25.46 14.97 -6.21
CA ARG A 93 -26.36 16.13 -6.43
C ARG A 93 -26.44 17.06 -5.24
N GLU A 94 -26.32 16.52 -4.01
CA GLU A 94 -26.33 17.30 -2.77
C GLU A 94 -24.99 17.98 -2.52
N PHE A 95 -23.87 17.22 -2.66
CA PHE A 95 -22.52 17.71 -2.42
C PHE A 95 -21.99 18.58 -3.57
N LYS A 96 -22.44 18.33 -4.83
CA LYS A 96 -22.05 19.04 -6.05
C LYS A 96 -20.53 19.08 -6.23
N PRO A 97 -19.83 17.92 -6.29
CA PRO A 97 -18.39 17.93 -6.45
C PRO A 97 -17.99 18.41 -7.85
N ASP A 98 -16.87 19.14 -7.93
CA ASP A 98 -16.24 19.58 -9.16
C ASP A 98 -15.52 18.41 -9.85
N VAL A 99 -15.03 17.45 -9.07
CA VAL A 99 -14.28 16.28 -9.55
C VAL A 99 -14.49 15.08 -8.64
N ALA A 100 -14.43 13.87 -9.24
CA ALA A 100 -14.45 12.59 -8.51
C ALA A 100 -13.14 11.84 -8.69
N VAL A 101 -12.55 11.37 -7.59
CA VAL A 101 -11.30 10.60 -7.57
C VAL A 101 -11.57 9.17 -7.16
N GLY A 102 -11.09 8.20 -7.92
CA GLY A 102 -11.17 6.78 -7.63
C GLY A 102 -9.80 6.16 -7.43
N VAL A 103 -9.60 5.52 -6.28
CA VAL A 103 -8.34 4.84 -5.95
C VAL A 103 -8.46 3.30 -5.94
N GLY A 104 -9.57 2.78 -6.44
CA GLY A 104 -9.83 1.34 -6.51
C GLY A 104 -10.81 0.82 -5.47
N GLY A 105 -11.18 -0.45 -5.61
CA GLY A 105 -12.21 -1.10 -4.80
C GLY A 105 -13.64 -0.91 -5.32
N TYR A 106 -14.59 -1.62 -4.72
CA TYR A 106 -16.00 -1.65 -5.21
C TYR A 106 -16.71 -0.30 -5.03
N ALA A 107 -16.38 0.45 -3.98
CA ALA A 107 -16.94 1.78 -3.73
C ALA A 107 -16.55 2.76 -4.83
N SER A 108 -15.29 2.71 -5.28
CA SER A 108 -14.78 3.51 -6.38
C SER A 108 -15.57 3.24 -7.67
N SER A 109 -15.92 1.98 -7.98
CA SER A 109 -16.73 1.64 -9.15
C SER A 109 -18.10 2.31 -9.13
N ALA A 110 -18.82 2.21 -8.02
CA ALA A 110 -20.16 2.80 -7.90
C ALA A 110 -20.10 4.34 -7.98
N THR A 111 -19.11 4.93 -7.32
CA THR A 111 -18.93 6.38 -7.23
C THR A 111 -18.56 6.98 -8.58
N LEU A 112 -17.55 6.47 -9.25
CA LEU A 112 -17.09 7.03 -10.53
C LEU A 112 -18.09 6.78 -11.66
N ASN A 113 -18.78 5.63 -11.70
CA ASN A 113 -19.85 5.43 -12.65
C ASN A 113 -21.03 6.39 -12.44
N ALA A 114 -21.35 6.71 -11.18
CA ALA A 114 -22.40 7.70 -10.89
C ALA A 114 -21.96 9.12 -11.26
N ALA A 115 -20.69 9.48 -10.97
CA ALA A 115 -20.10 10.76 -11.34
C ALA A 115 -20.05 10.95 -12.85
N TYR A 116 -19.58 9.95 -13.58
CA TYR A 116 -19.59 9.95 -15.06
C TYR A 116 -20.99 10.16 -15.64
N ASP A 117 -22.01 9.45 -15.11
CA ASP A 117 -23.40 9.60 -15.56
C ASP A 117 -23.96 11.02 -15.33
N LEU A 118 -23.37 11.80 -14.44
CA LEU A 118 -23.74 13.19 -14.12
C LEU A 118 -22.82 14.23 -14.78
N GLY A 119 -21.89 13.79 -15.64
CA GLY A 119 -20.96 14.69 -16.33
C GLY A 119 -19.84 15.25 -15.44
N ILE A 120 -19.63 14.69 -14.25
CA ILE A 120 -18.57 15.12 -13.33
C ILE A 120 -17.24 14.49 -13.79
N PRO A 121 -16.17 15.30 -13.99
CA PRO A 121 -14.85 14.79 -14.34
C PRO A 121 -14.34 13.75 -13.34
N CYS A 122 -13.70 12.68 -13.85
CA CYS A 122 -13.21 11.58 -13.02
C CYS A 122 -11.71 11.39 -13.21
N LEU A 123 -10.97 11.29 -12.09
CA LEU A 123 -9.59 10.86 -12.06
C LEU A 123 -9.48 9.48 -11.41
N ILE A 124 -8.68 8.59 -11.99
CA ILE A 124 -8.34 7.28 -11.42
C ILE A 124 -6.88 7.30 -10.99
N GLN A 125 -6.59 6.73 -9.82
CA GLN A 125 -5.23 6.39 -9.42
C GLN A 125 -5.11 4.86 -9.33
N GLU A 126 -4.17 4.28 -10.07
CA GLU A 126 -3.84 2.85 -10.05
C GLU A 126 -2.50 2.62 -9.38
N GLN A 127 -2.50 1.82 -8.32
CA GLN A 127 -1.34 1.60 -7.47
C GLN A 127 -0.42 0.48 -7.94
N ASN A 128 -0.95 -0.49 -8.67
CA ASN A 128 -0.26 -1.73 -9.01
C ASN A 128 0.27 -1.71 -10.44
N SER A 129 1.31 -2.48 -10.71
CA SER A 129 1.84 -2.70 -12.05
C SER A 129 0.91 -3.53 -12.95
N PHE A 130 -0.08 -4.19 -12.35
CA PHE A 130 -1.19 -4.87 -13.03
C PHE A 130 -2.52 -4.25 -12.58
N ALA A 131 -3.20 -3.59 -13.51
CA ALA A 131 -4.40 -2.81 -13.17
C ALA A 131 -5.54 -3.69 -12.65
N GLY A 132 -6.18 -3.24 -11.56
CA GLY A 132 -7.35 -3.90 -11.02
C GLY A 132 -8.56 -3.82 -11.96
N LEU A 133 -9.43 -4.84 -11.93
CA LEU A 133 -10.60 -4.94 -12.81
C LEU A 133 -11.48 -3.68 -12.76
N THR A 134 -11.71 -3.13 -11.57
CA THR A 134 -12.49 -1.90 -11.40
C THR A 134 -11.90 -0.74 -12.20
N ASN A 135 -10.61 -0.50 -12.07
CA ASN A 135 -9.93 0.59 -12.76
C ASN A 135 -9.85 0.37 -14.27
N LYS A 136 -9.67 -0.88 -14.74
CA LYS A 136 -9.75 -1.23 -16.18
C LYS A 136 -11.10 -0.86 -16.78
N LEU A 137 -12.21 -1.18 -16.08
CA LEU A 137 -13.57 -0.87 -16.57
C LEU A 137 -13.86 0.64 -16.56
N LEU A 138 -13.34 1.36 -15.58
CA LEU A 138 -13.55 2.80 -15.46
C LEU A 138 -12.61 3.63 -16.34
N GLY A 139 -11.46 3.08 -16.75
CA GLY A 139 -10.42 3.81 -17.47
C GLY A 139 -10.89 4.47 -18.76
N LYS A 140 -11.80 3.82 -19.51
CA LYS A 140 -12.38 4.40 -20.73
C LYS A 140 -13.20 5.67 -20.45
N LYS A 141 -13.79 5.77 -19.26
CA LYS A 141 -14.69 6.87 -18.85
C LYS A 141 -13.96 7.97 -18.09
N ALA A 142 -12.79 7.67 -17.51
CA ALA A 142 -12.02 8.63 -16.75
C ALA A 142 -11.50 9.77 -17.64
N SER A 143 -11.38 10.96 -17.06
CA SER A 143 -10.76 12.12 -17.70
C SER A 143 -9.24 12.05 -17.62
N LYS A 144 -8.69 11.49 -16.52
CA LYS A 144 -7.26 11.31 -16.28
C LYS A 144 -7.01 10.01 -15.51
N ILE A 145 -5.87 9.36 -15.73
CA ILE A 145 -5.47 8.14 -15.07
C ILE A 145 -4.02 8.28 -14.61
N CYS A 146 -3.84 8.41 -13.29
CA CYS A 146 -2.54 8.45 -12.65
C CYS A 146 -2.10 7.03 -12.31
N VAL A 147 -0.93 6.62 -12.77
CA VAL A 147 -0.41 5.26 -12.59
C VAL A 147 0.94 5.27 -11.89
N ALA A 148 1.23 4.18 -11.18
CA ALA A 148 2.46 4.06 -10.41
C ALA A 148 3.61 3.44 -11.21
N TYR A 149 3.33 2.73 -12.28
CA TYR A 149 4.31 1.99 -13.08
C TYR A 149 4.19 2.32 -14.56
N GLU A 150 5.27 2.13 -15.30
CA GLU A 150 5.30 2.18 -16.76
C GLU A 150 4.57 0.99 -17.39
N GLY A 151 4.32 1.01 -18.70
CA GLY A 151 3.70 -0.07 -19.45
C GLY A 151 2.19 -0.23 -19.19
N MET A 152 1.55 0.77 -18.59
CA MET A 152 0.11 0.72 -18.25
C MET A 152 -0.81 1.02 -19.43
N GLU A 153 -0.29 1.42 -20.59
CA GLU A 153 -1.01 1.57 -21.86
C GLU A 153 -1.64 0.27 -22.36
N ARG A 154 -1.14 -0.88 -21.89
CA ARG A 154 -1.75 -2.21 -22.12
C ARG A 154 -3.12 -2.37 -21.45
N PHE A 155 -3.45 -1.50 -20.48
CA PHE A 155 -4.72 -1.54 -19.73
C PHE A 155 -5.58 -0.32 -19.94
N PHE A 156 -4.99 0.83 -20.30
CA PHE A 156 -5.65 2.13 -20.31
C PHE A 156 -5.36 2.92 -21.58
N PRO A 157 -6.26 3.85 -21.99
CA PRO A 157 -6.00 4.78 -23.10
C PRO A 157 -4.75 5.64 -22.83
N LYS A 158 -3.79 5.62 -23.75
CA LYS A 158 -2.49 6.29 -23.62
C LYS A 158 -2.60 7.81 -23.42
N ASP A 159 -3.57 8.44 -24.08
CA ASP A 159 -3.84 9.88 -24.03
C ASP A 159 -4.31 10.38 -22.66
N LYS A 160 -4.78 9.46 -21.79
CA LYS A 160 -5.25 9.78 -20.44
C LYS A 160 -4.27 9.41 -19.35
N LEU A 161 -3.21 8.65 -19.70
CA LEU A 161 -2.22 8.16 -18.75
C LEU A 161 -1.26 9.26 -18.30
N MET A 162 -0.93 9.22 -17.02
CA MET A 162 0.15 9.99 -16.41
C MET A 162 0.90 9.12 -15.41
N LEU A 163 2.19 8.96 -15.59
CA LEU A 163 3.07 8.28 -14.63
C LEU A 163 3.36 9.22 -13.47
N THR A 164 2.84 8.91 -12.28
CA THR A 164 2.94 9.75 -11.09
C THR A 164 3.60 9.06 -9.92
N GLY A 165 3.76 7.75 -9.97
CA GLY A 165 4.08 6.95 -8.80
C GLY A 165 2.89 6.81 -7.83
N ASN A 166 3.14 6.18 -6.69
CA ASN A 166 2.15 6.03 -5.63
C ASN A 166 2.32 7.09 -4.55
N PRO A 167 1.23 7.65 -4.03
CA PRO A 167 1.28 8.46 -2.81
C PRO A 167 1.79 7.64 -1.63
N VAL A 168 2.86 8.07 -1.01
CA VAL A 168 3.43 7.48 0.20
C VAL A 168 3.09 8.32 1.43
N ARG A 169 3.27 7.74 2.61
CA ARG A 169 3.02 8.44 3.90
C ARG A 169 3.99 9.61 4.06
N GLN A 170 3.47 10.69 4.64
CA GLN A 170 4.23 11.93 4.84
C GLN A 170 5.34 11.79 5.89
N ASP A 171 5.17 10.93 6.91
CA ASP A 171 6.17 10.73 7.96
C ASP A 171 7.50 10.13 7.45
N LEU A 172 7.51 9.54 6.26
CA LEU A 172 8.75 9.08 5.60
C LEU A 172 9.53 10.21 4.90
N LYS A 173 8.90 11.36 4.70
CA LYS A 173 9.52 12.56 4.11
C LYS A 173 10.17 13.48 5.16
N LEU A 174 10.01 13.18 6.44
CA LEU A 174 10.65 13.92 7.52
C LEU A 174 12.18 13.77 7.44
N PRO A 175 12.96 14.71 8.03
CA PRO A 175 14.39 14.59 8.09
C PRO A 175 14.82 13.21 8.58
N ALA A 176 15.85 12.65 7.95
CA ALA A 176 16.34 11.32 8.28
C ALA A 176 16.64 11.23 9.80
N LEU A 177 15.99 10.29 10.45
CA LEU A 177 16.26 9.97 11.84
C LEU A 177 17.64 9.33 11.93
N SER A 178 18.43 9.71 12.95
CA SER A 178 19.74 9.09 13.12
C SER A 178 19.61 7.59 13.44
N ARG A 179 20.59 6.82 12.96
CA ARG A 179 20.63 5.37 13.17
C ARG A 179 20.72 5.03 14.67
N GLU A 180 21.42 5.87 15.46
CA GLU A 180 21.57 5.74 16.91
C GLU A 180 20.22 5.90 17.63
N THR A 181 19.45 6.92 17.25
CA THR A 181 18.12 7.15 17.83
C THR A 181 17.18 5.99 17.52
N ALA A 182 17.24 5.47 16.28
CA ALA A 182 16.45 4.31 15.88
C ALA A 182 16.87 3.04 16.65
N ALA A 183 18.18 2.79 16.78
CA ALA A 183 18.72 1.66 17.52
C ALA A 183 18.30 1.68 19.01
N THR A 184 18.43 2.84 19.66
CA THR A 184 17.99 3.04 21.06
C THR A 184 16.50 2.71 21.22
N PHE A 185 15.65 3.12 20.29
CA PHE A 185 14.21 2.85 20.36
C PHE A 185 13.88 1.35 20.34
N PHE A 186 14.66 0.54 19.60
CA PHE A 186 14.46 -0.92 19.53
C PHE A 186 15.29 -1.69 20.56
N GLY A 187 16.08 -1.02 21.41
CA GLY A 187 17.00 -1.68 22.34
C GLY A 187 18.14 -2.42 21.61
N MET A 188 18.58 -1.87 20.48
CA MET A 188 19.60 -2.42 19.59
C MET A 188 20.82 -1.51 19.49
N THR A 189 21.85 -1.95 18.76
CA THR A 189 23.03 -1.12 18.45
C THR A 189 23.00 -0.66 16.98
N CYS A 190 23.53 0.52 16.72
CA CYS A 190 23.64 1.07 15.37
C CYS A 190 24.80 0.46 14.55
N GLU A 191 25.72 -0.26 15.20
CA GLU A 191 26.94 -0.80 14.58
C GLU A 191 26.72 -2.13 13.83
N LYS A 192 25.68 -2.86 14.22
CA LYS A 192 25.37 -4.18 13.62
C LYS A 192 24.43 -4.05 12.43
N PRO A 193 24.61 -4.87 11.38
CA PRO A 193 23.63 -5.00 10.33
C PRO A 193 22.26 -5.39 10.88
N THR A 194 21.21 -4.81 10.32
CA THR A 194 19.84 -5.02 10.80
C THR A 194 18.91 -5.41 9.65
N ILE A 195 18.18 -6.51 9.83
CA ILE A 195 17.13 -6.97 8.92
C ILE A 195 15.77 -6.63 9.53
N LEU A 196 14.95 -5.88 8.77
CA LEU A 196 13.56 -5.61 9.11
C LEU A 196 12.65 -6.58 8.36
N LEU A 197 11.76 -7.29 9.06
CA LEU A 197 10.77 -8.19 8.46
C LEU A 197 9.36 -7.73 8.79
N VAL A 198 8.56 -7.43 7.74
CA VAL A 198 7.21 -6.88 7.86
C VAL A 198 6.22 -7.65 6.98
N GLY A 199 5.26 -8.31 7.61
CA GLY A 199 4.19 -9.04 6.93
C GLY A 199 2.94 -8.19 6.58
N GLY A 200 2.99 -6.87 6.80
CA GLY A 200 1.82 -5.99 6.76
C GLY A 200 1.06 -5.94 8.08
N SER A 201 0.03 -5.08 8.20
CA SER A 201 -0.70 -4.83 9.46
C SER A 201 -1.40 -6.07 10.07
N LEU A 202 -1.83 -6.99 9.22
CA LEU A 202 -2.45 -8.25 9.67
C LEU A 202 -1.42 -9.36 9.88
N GLY A 203 -0.19 -9.17 9.43
CA GLY A 203 0.86 -10.17 9.39
C GLY A 203 0.76 -11.11 8.20
N ALA A 204 1.76 -11.97 8.06
CA ALA A 204 1.85 -12.98 6.99
C ALA A 204 2.33 -14.30 7.57
N GLY A 205 1.47 -15.32 7.57
CA GLY A 205 1.76 -16.62 8.19
C GLY A 205 3.05 -17.25 7.68
N THR A 206 3.30 -17.24 6.37
CA THR A 206 4.51 -17.81 5.75
C THR A 206 5.77 -17.07 6.16
N LEU A 207 5.74 -15.72 6.23
CA LEU A 207 6.87 -14.93 6.72
C LEU A 207 7.16 -15.22 8.19
N ASN A 208 6.11 -15.32 9.01
CA ASN A 208 6.25 -15.67 10.42
C ASN A 208 6.83 -17.07 10.60
N GLU A 209 6.36 -18.03 9.81
CA GLU A 209 6.90 -19.40 9.81
C GLU A 209 8.37 -19.44 9.39
N SER A 210 8.77 -18.61 8.41
CA SER A 210 10.17 -18.49 8.00
C SER A 210 11.08 -18.08 9.16
N VAL A 211 10.64 -17.12 10.00
CA VAL A 211 11.40 -16.70 11.18
C VAL A 211 11.43 -17.82 12.22
N LEU A 212 10.27 -18.42 12.54
CA LEU A 212 10.16 -19.46 13.55
C LEU A 212 10.98 -20.72 13.25
N ARG A 213 11.14 -21.08 11.96
CA ARG A 213 12.00 -22.20 11.56
C ARG A 213 13.49 -21.90 11.64
N ASN A 214 13.85 -20.63 11.64
CA ASN A 214 15.24 -20.18 11.57
C ASN A 214 15.73 -19.47 12.86
N LEU A 215 15.09 -19.72 14.02
CA LEU A 215 15.50 -19.10 15.30
C LEU A 215 16.96 -19.38 15.65
N ASN A 216 17.47 -20.58 15.39
CA ASN A 216 18.87 -20.94 15.60
C ASN A 216 19.82 -20.15 14.69
N LEU A 217 19.45 -19.94 13.42
CA LEU A 217 20.20 -19.12 12.47
C LEU A 217 20.25 -17.66 12.96
N ILE A 218 19.13 -17.14 13.43
CA ILE A 218 19.04 -15.80 14.01
C ILE A 218 19.95 -15.69 15.25
N ALA A 219 19.82 -16.60 16.20
CA ALA A 219 20.57 -16.59 17.46
C ALA A 219 22.09 -16.66 17.26
N SER A 220 22.55 -17.41 16.26
CA SER A 220 23.99 -17.57 15.94
C SER A 220 24.54 -16.46 15.04
N SER A 221 23.70 -15.59 14.50
CA SER A 221 24.08 -14.54 13.57
C SER A 221 24.59 -13.28 14.30
N PRO A 222 25.59 -12.55 13.78
CA PRO A 222 25.97 -11.24 14.26
C PRO A 222 24.99 -10.12 13.87
N ILE A 223 23.92 -10.46 13.14
CA ILE A 223 22.91 -9.56 12.58
C ILE A 223 21.80 -9.33 13.61
N GLN A 224 21.19 -8.17 13.61
CA GLN A 224 19.98 -7.83 14.38
C GLN A 224 18.72 -7.98 13.52
N PHE A 225 17.61 -8.37 14.15
CA PHE A 225 16.36 -8.58 13.47
C PHE A 225 15.24 -7.81 14.16
N ILE A 226 14.48 -7.05 13.36
CA ILE A 226 13.22 -6.41 13.76
C ILE A 226 12.10 -7.14 13.04
N TRP A 227 11.19 -7.75 13.81
CA TRP A 227 10.12 -8.56 13.26
C TRP A 227 8.75 -8.07 13.68
N GLN A 228 7.94 -7.63 12.70
CA GLN A 228 6.52 -7.36 12.88
C GLN A 228 5.71 -8.58 12.48
N THR A 229 5.09 -9.22 13.44
CA THR A 229 4.33 -10.47 13.26
C THR A 229 2.92 -10.25 12.71
N GLY A 230 2.32 -9.06 12.95
CA GLY A 230 0.89 -8.79 12.80
C GLY A 230 0.07 -9.24 14.02
N ALA A 231 -0.93 -8.45 14.38
CA ALA A 231 -1.72 -8.64 15.59
C ALA A 231 -2.40 -10.03 15.68
N TYR A 232 -2.78 -10.61 14.53
CA TYR A 232 -3.41 -11.93 14.49
C TYR A 232 -2.51 -13.06 14.98
N TYR A 233 -1.20 -12.97 14.70
CA TYR A 233 -0.24 -14.04 15.00
C TYR A 233 0.52 -13.81 16.29
N TYR A 234 0.58 -12.58 16.81
CA TYR A 234 1.50 -12.16 17.86
C TYR A 234 1.45 -13.04 19.11
N LYS A 235 0.28 -13.23 19.71
CA LYS A 235 0.13 -14.01 20.95
C LYS A 235 0.64 -15.44 20.84
N LYS A 236 0.40 -16.09 19.69
CA LYS A 236 0.87 -17.48 19.45
C LYS A 236 2.38 -17.51 19.28
N ILE A 237 2.94 -16.52 18.59
CA ILE A 237 4.39 -16.40 18.37
C ILE A 237 5.10 -16.08 19.68
N GLU A 238 4.60 -15.14 20.47
CA GLU A 238 5.14 -14.76 21.77
C GLU A 238 5.23 -15.98 22.71
N ALA A 239 4.14 -16.73 22.86
CA ALA A 239 4.11 -17.96 23.66
C ALA A 239 5.13 -19.01 23.17
N ARG A 240 5.37 -19.11 21.87
CA ARG A 240 6.38 -20.02 21.32
C ARG A 240 7.81 -19.54 21.61
N LEU A 241 8.07 -18.25 21.49
CA LEU A 241 9.38 -17.66 21.81
C LEU A 241 9.72 -17.76 23.29
N ASP A 242 8.71 -17.64 24.17
CA ASP A 242 8.88 -17.84 25.61
C ASP A 242 9.24 -19.29 25.95
N ALA A 243 8.67 -20.26 25.23
CA ALA A 243 8.93 -21.69 25.44
C ALA A 243 10.26 -22.16 24.83
N GLU A 244 10.63 -21.67 23.65
CA GLU A 244 11.83 -22.11 22.89
C GLU A 244 13.07 -21.23 23.17
N GLY A 245 12.89 -20.06 23.81
CA GLY A 245 13.93 -19.08 24.04
C GLY A 245 14.02 -18.04 22.90
N LYS A 246 13.70 -16.80 23.22
CA LYS A 246 13.81 -15.68 22.26
C LYS A 246 15.28 -15.30 22.05
N PRO A 247 15.80 -15.27 20.81
CA PRO A 247 17.15 -14.75 20.52
C PRO A 247 17.35 -13.31 21.02
N ALA A 248 18.51 -13.04 21.63
CA ALA A 248 18.84 -11.72 22.19
C ALA A 248 18.94 -10.61 21.12
N ASN A 249 19.25 -10.97 19.88
CA ASN A 249 19.35 -10.08 18.72
C ASN A 249 18.04 -9.95 17.93
N LEU A 250 16.89 -10.36 18.51
CA LEU A 250 15.58 -10.32 17.87
C LEU A 250 14.61 -9.42 18.64
N TYR A 251 14.17 -8.32 17.99
CA TYR A 251 13.03 -7.53 18.44
C TYR A 251 11.75 -8.06 17.77
N VAL A 252 10.69 -8.26 18.54
CA VAL A 252 9.41 -8.77 18.07
C VAL A 252 8.28 -7.86 18.53
N SER A 253 7.36 -7.53 17.61
CA SER A 253 6.17 -6.73 17.91
C SER A 253 5.00 -7.19 17.03
N ASP A 254 3.79 -7.00 17.53
CA ASP A 254 2.57 -7.19 16.75
C ASP A 254 2.43 -6.13 15.66
N PHE A 255 2.80 -4.89 15.99
CA PHE A 255 2.71 -3.75 15.08
C PHE A 255 3.77 -2.69 15.39
N ILE A 256 4.47 -2.22 14.36
CA ILE A 256 5.45 -1.14 14.45
C ILE A 256 4.78 0.17 14.03
N SER A 257 4.42 1.00 15.00
CA SER A 257 3.79 2.30 14.75
C SER A 257 4.78 3.32 14.17
N LYS A 258 6.05 3.26 14.59
CA LYS A 258 7.13 4.14 14.15
C LYS A 258 7.99 3.46 13.06
N MET A 259 7.39 3.27 11.87
CA MET A 259 8.09 2.62 10.75
C MET A 259 9.31 3.40 10.26
N ASN A 260 9.31 4.72 10.38
CA ASN A 260 10.47 5.56 10.06
C ASN A 260 11.70 5.17 10.90
N TYR A 261 11.53 4.81 12.17
CA TYR A 261 12.62 4.28 13.02
C TYR A 261 13.10 2.92 12.51
N ALA A 262 12.18 2.02 12.19
CA ALA A 262 12.53 0.69 11.67
C ALA A 262 13.28 0.79 10.34
N TYR A 263 12.81 1.64 9.43
CA TYR A 263 13.49 1.88 8.15
C TYR A 263 14.86 2.56 8.34
N SER A 264 15.02 3.49 9.31
CA SER A 264 16.30 4.16 9.56
C SER A 264 17.37 3.18 10.04
N LEU A 265 16.99 2.16 10.83
CA LEU A 265 17.92 1.15 11.34
C LEU A 265 18.18 0.01 10.34
N ALA A 266 17.19 -0.34 9.49
CA ALA A 266 17.27 -1.48 8.59
C ALA A 266 18.27 -1.27 7.44
N ASP A 267 19.15 -2.25 7.24
CA ASP A 267 20.03 -2.37 6.07
C ASP A 267 19.39 -3.20 4.96
N LEU A 268 18.54 -4.17 5.33
CA LEU A 268 17.76 -4.99 4.41
C LEU A 268 16.31 -5.11 4.92
N VAL A 269 15.36 -5.01 4.02
CA VAL A 269 13.94 -5.13 4.36
C VAL A 269 13.33 -6.37 3.69
N ILE A 270 12.69 -7.22 4.47
CA ILE A 270 11.86 -8.32 3.97
C ILE A 270 10.41 -7.89 4.09
N SER A 271 9.68 -7.92 2.99
CA SER A 271 8.27 -7.47 3.02
C SER A 271 7.39 -8.20 1.99
N ARG A 272 6.08 -8.13 2.18
CA ARG A 272 5.13 -8.41 1.11
C ARG A 272 5.27 -7.37 0.00
N ALA A 273 4.97 -7.76 -1.25
CA ALA A 273 5.07 -6.88 -2.42
C ALA A 273 3.80 -6.03 -2.64
N GLY A 274 3.30 -5.43 -1.56
CA GLY A 274 2.20 -4.46 -1.64
C GLY A 274 2.67 -3.16 -2.27
N ALA A 275 1.83 -2.55 -3.11
CA ALA A 275 2.17 -1.34 -3.87
C ALA A 275 2.71 -0.20 -3.00
N SER A 276 2.06 0.08 -1.85
CA SER A 276 2.52 1.13 -0.92
C SER A 276 3.88 0.79 -0.30
N SER A 277 4.09 -0.47 0.13
CA SER A 277 5.37 -0.89 0.70
C SER A 277 6.51 -0.76 -0.30
N ILE A 278 6.30 -1.19 -1.53
CA ILE A 278 7.30 -1.04 -2.61
C ILE A 278 7.63 0.44 -2.84
N SER A 279 6.61 1.30 -2.91
CA SER A 279 6.84 2.74 -3.12
C SER A 279 7.58 3.40 -1.96
N GLU A 280 7.35 2.95 -0.71
CA GLU A 280 8.12 3.36 0.47
C GLU A 280 9.59 2.90 0.37
N LEU A 281 9.81 1.62 -0.01
CA LEU A 281 11.15 1.05 -0.18
C LEU A 281 11.95 1.78 -1.27
N CYS A 282 11.32 2.07 -2.40
CA CYS A 282 11.92 2.85 -3.49
C CYS A 282 12.25 4.27 -3.01
N LEU A 283 11.30 4.97 -2.37
CA LEU A 283 11.52 6.34 -1.87
C LEU A 283 12.69 6.42 -0.90
N LEU A 284 12.87 5.41 -0.05
CA LEU A 284 13.94 5.35 0.93
C LEU A 284 15.24 4.71 0.39
N GLY A 285 15.24 4.21 -0.85
CA GLY A 285 16.37 3.47 -1.42
C GLY A 285 16.74 2.22 -0.60
N LYS A 286 15.74 1.52 -0.03
CA LYS A 286 15.98 0.37 0.83
C LYS A 286 16.16 -0.92 0.03
N PRO A 287 17.33 -1.60 0.18
CA PRO A 287 17.50 -2.96 -0.31
C PRO A 287 16.39 -3.86 0.22
N SER A 288 15.80 -4.71 -0.62
CA SER A 288 14.68 -5.52 -0.18
C SER A 288 14.65 -6.92 -0.78
N ILE A 289 14.06 -7.85 -0.01
CA ILE A 289 13.61 -9.16 -0.47
C ILE A 289 12.09 -9.16 -0.39
N LEU A 290 11.45 -9.26 -1.55
CA LEU A 290 10.00 -9.24 -1.68
C LEU A 290 9.45 -10.66 -1.69
N VAL A 291 8.41 -10.89 -0.89
CA VAL A 291 7.69 -12.17 -0.85
C VAL A 291 6.23 -11.92 -1.23
N PRO A 292 5.86 -12.06 -2.51
CA PRO A 292 4.50 -11.82 -2.98
C PRO A 292 3.49 -12.69 -2.24
N SER A 293 2.34 -12.12 -1.85
CA SER A 293 1.26 -12.89 -1.26
C SER A 293 0.48 -13.64 -2.34
N PRO A 294 0.24 -14.95 -2.21
CA PRO A 294 -0.57 -15.71 -3.16
C PRO A 294 -2.07 -15.43 -3.02
N ASN A 295 -2.48 -14.77 -1.93
CA ASN A 295 -3.90 -14.56 -1.59
C ASN A 295 -4.42 -13.19 -2.05
N VAL A 296 -3.90 -12.67 -3.16
CA VAL A 296 -4.32 -11.39 -3.72
C VAL A 296 -4.99 -11.56 -5.09
N ALA A 297 -5.84 -10.59 -5.46
CA ALA A 297 -6.51 -10.65 -6.74
C ALA A 297 -5.49 -10.50 -7.90
N GLU A 298 -5.67 -11.31 -8.96
CA GLU A 298 -4.91 -11.18 -10.21
C GLU A 298 -3.38 -11.23 -10.03
N ASP A 299 -2.90 -11.87 -8.95
CA ASP A 299 -1.48 -12.03 -8.63
C ASP A 299 -0.66 -10.71 -8.70
N HIS A 300 -1.32 -9.58 -8.40
CA HIS A 300 -0.71 -8.26 -8.55
C HIS A 300 0.57 -8.06 -7.73
N GLN A 301 0.76 -8.79 -6.60
CA GLN A 301 1.98 -8.68 -5.82
C GLN A 301 3.19 -9.29 -6.51
N THR A 302 3.02 -10.40 -7.24
CA THR A 302 4.10 -10.97 -8.08
C THR A 302 4.48 -9.99 -9.17
N HIS A 303 3.50 -9.39 -9.85
CA HIS A 303 3.76 -8.36 -10.86
C HIS A 303 4.47 -7.14 -10.29
N ASN A 304 4.08 -6.67 -9.12
CA ASN A 304 4.74 -5.55 -8.43
C ASN A 304 6.20 -5.89 -8.06
N ALA A 305 6.45 -7.09 -7.54
CA ALA A 305 7.80 -7.53 -7.20
C ALA A 305 8.68 -7.64 -8.44
N MET A 306 8.18 -8.25 -9.52
CA MET A 306 8.91 -8.39 -10.78
C MET A 306 9.31 -7.05 -11.39
N ALA A 307 8.47 -6.02 -11.27
CA ALA A 307 8.82 -4.68 -11.72
C ALA A 307 10.11 -4.13 -11.07
N LEU A 308 10.44 -4.54 -9.83
CA LEU A 308 11.69 -4.18 -9.18
C LEU A 308 12.81 -5.18 -9.52
N VAL A 309 12.51 -6.46 -9.57
CA VAL A 309 13.49 -7.53 -9.85
C VAL A 309 14.11 -7.36 -11.24
N GLU A 310 13.31 -7.04 -12.25
CA GLU A 310 13.74 -6.78 -13.62
C GLU A 310 14.70 -5.59 -13.76
N HIS A 311 14.67 -4.67 -12.78
CA HIS A 311 15.58 -3.52 -12.69
C HIS A 311 16.72 -3.73 -11.67
N ASP A 312 16.90 -4.95 -11.17
CA ASP A 312 17.88 -5.27 -10.12
C ASP A 312 17.73 -4.36 -8.87
N ALA A 313 16.49 -3.97 -8.55
CA ALA A 313 16.12 -3.08 -7.44
C ALA A 313 15.60 -3.84 -6.21
N ALA A 314 15.33 -5.13 -6.33
CA ALA A 314 14.95 -6.01 -5.23
C ALA A 314 15.27 -7.47 -5.57
N LEU A 315 15.32 -8.31 -4.54
CA LEU A 315 15.26 -9.76 -4.68
C LEU A 315 13.83 -10.25 -4.44
N MET A 316 13.50 -11.44 -4.93
CA MET A 316 12.19 -12.06 -4.71
C MET A 316 12.35 -13.52 -4.28
N VAL A 317 11.52 -13.93 -3.31
CA VAL A 317 11.31 -15.31 -2.90
C VAL A 317 9.83 -15.63 -3.04
N ARG A 318 9.48 -16.76 -3.64
CA ARG A 318 8.08 -17.19 -3.71
C ARG A 318 7.57 -17.54 -2.33
N ASP A 319 6.29 -17.28 -2.06
CA ASP A 319 5.68 -17.54 -0.75
C ASP A 319 5.89 -18.99 -0.29
N ALA A 320 5.71 -19.96 -1.19
CA ALA A 320 5.87 -21.37 -0.88
C ALA A 320 7.32 -21.75 -0.47
N ASP A 321 8.32 -21.06 -0.99
CA ASP A 321 9.73 -21.34 -0.75
C ASP A 321 10.28 -20.54 0.46
N ALA A 322 9.54 -19.55 0.92
CA ALA A 322 9.99 -18.63 1.96
C ALA A 322 10.37 -19.28 3.30
N PRO A 323 9.66 -20.32 3.81
CA PRO A 323 10.03 -20.94 5.08
C PRO A 323 11.46 -21.50 5.11
N GLU A 324 12.00 -21.92 3.95
CA GLU A 324 13.32 -22.52 3.86
C GLU A 324 14.39 -21.58 3.30
N GLN A 325 14.03 -20.75 2.30
CA GLN A 325 15.01 -19.98 1.55
C GLN A 325 15.17 -18.54 2.04
N LEU A 326 14.14 -17.94 2.67
CA LEU A 326 14.09 -16.51 2.93
C LEU A 326 15.19 -16.03 3.90
N LEU A 327 15.27 -16.62 5.07
CA LEU A 327 16.24 -16.18 6.09
C LEU A 327 17.69 -16.47 5.69
N PRO A 328 18.05 -17.65 5.14
CA PRO A 328 19.39 -17.89 4.59
C PRO A 328 19.78 -16.89 3.51
N LEU A 329 18.87 -16.55 2.58
CA LEU A 329 19.12 -15.55 1.54
C LEU A 329 19.31 -14.16 2.17
N ALA A 330 18.49 -13.79 3.16
CA ALA A 330 18.57 -12.48 3.80
C ALA A 330 19.89 -12.28 4.56
N VAL A 331 20.33 -13.29 5.33
CA VAL A 331 21.61 -13.28 6.04
C VAL A 331 22.78 -13.15 5.05
N LYS A 332 22.74 -13.91 3.94
CA LYS A 332 23.76 -13.80 2.87
C LYS A 332 23.75 -12.39 2.25
N THR A 333 22.58 -11.88 1.93
CA THR A 333 22.44 -10.59 1.23
C THR A 333 22.89 -9.42 2.09
N VAL A 334 22.54 -9.40 3.40
CA VAL A 334 22.90 -8.30 4.28
C VAL A 334 24.41 -8.26 4.58
N ALA A 335 25.11 -9.36 4.40
CA ALA A 335 26.57 -9.44 4.53
C ALA A 335 27.32 -8.94 3.26
N ASP A 336 26.62 -8.76 2.14
CA ASP A 336 27.18 -8.30 0.88
C ASP A 336 26.88 -6.81 0.67
N ALA A 337 27.79 -5.94 1.11
CA ALA A 337 27.64 -4.49 1.04
C ALA A 337 27.47 -3.99 -0.40
N ALA A 338 28.18 -4.57 -1.38
CA ALA A 338 28.07 -4.17 -2.78
C ALA A 338 26.70 -4.52 -3.36
N ARG A 339 26.14 -5.66 -2.94
CA ARG A 339 24.80 -6.06 -3.32
C ARG A 339 23.74 -5.14 -2.73
N LEU A 340 23.86 -4.80 -1.44
CA LEU A 340 22.96 -3.85 -0.79
C LEU A 340 22.99 -2.49 -1.48
N GLU A 341 24.17 -1.97 -1.78
CA GLU A 341 24.32 -0.69 -2.48
C GLU A 341 23.64 -0.72 -3.85
N THR A 342 23.84 -1.78 -4.62
CA THR A 342 23.23 -1.92 -5.96
C THR A 342 21.70 -1.95 -5.85
N LEU A 343 21.14 -2.80 -4.99
CA LEU A 343 19.69 -2.90 -4.79
C LEU A 343 19.09 -1.57 -4.33
N GLY A 344 19.71 -0.91 -3.36
CA GLY A 344 19.25 0.36 -2.81
C GLY A 344 19.29 1.50 -3.82
N ARG A 345 20.39 1.64 -4.57
CA ARG A 345 20.56 2.64 -5.62
C ARG A 345 19.52 2.46 -6.73
N ASN A 346 19.32 1.22 -7.20
CA ASN A 346 18.35 0.93 -8.25
C ASN A 346 16.91 1.14 -7.76
N ALA A 347 16.59 0.73 -6.53
CA ALA A 347 15.30 1.03 -5.92
C ALA A 347 15.05 2.54 -5.84
N ARG A 348 16.06 3.32 -5.42
CA ARG A 348 15.95 4.78 -5.34
C ARG A 348 15.73 5.44 -6.71
N ALA A 349 16.33 4.91 -7.76
CA ALA A 349 16.13 5.39 -9.13
C ALA A 349 14.69 5.21 -9.64
N MET A 350 13.93 4.28 -9.05
CA MET A 350 12.51 4.04 -9.36
C MET A 350 11.55 4.87 -8.48
N ALA A 351 12.05 5.74 -7.62
CA ALA A 351 11.24 6.50 -6.67
C ALA A 351 10.53 7.68 -7.32
N PHE A 352 9.32 7.96 -6.83
CA PHE A 352 8.56 9.17 -7.13
C PHE A 352 8.38 9.97 -5.83
N GLU A 353 9.00 11.14 -5.75
CA GLU A 353 9.05 11.91 -4.49
C GLU A 353 7.74 12.63 -4.17
N ASP A 354 7.08 13.19 -5.17
CA ASP A 354 5.94 14.09 -5.01
C ASP A 354 4.62 13.56 -5.57
N SER A 355 4.47 12.22 -5.63
CA SER A 355 3.30 11.55 -6.21
C SER A 355 1.97 12.13 -5.71
N ALA A 356 1.82 12.31 -4.39
CA ALA A 356 0.58 12.82 -3.83
C ALA A 356 0.27 14.25 -4.31
N ARG A 357 1.29 15.12 -4.36
CA ARG A 357 1.16 16.51 -4.81
C ARG A 357 0.87 16.60 -6.30
N VAL A 358 1.57 15.80 -7.11
CA VAL A 358 1.34 15.73 -8.57
C VAL A 358 -0.09 15.28 -8.86
N ILE A 359 -0.56 14.22 -8.19
CA ILE A 359 -1.94 13.74 -8.35
C ILE A 359 -2.94 14.79 -7.87
N ALA A 360 -2.70 15.44 -6.72
CA ALA A 360 -3.56 16.50 -6.21
C ALA A 360 -3.67 17.67 -7.19
N GLN A 361 -2.56 18.06 -7.84
CA GLN A 361 -2.58 19.10 -8.87
C GLN A 361 -3.44 18.69 -10.07
N GLU A 362 -3.36 17.43 -10.54
CA GLU A 362 -4.21 16.93 -11.62
C GLU A 362 -5.70 16.89 -11.22
N VAL A 363 -5.99 16.56 -9.96
CA VAL A 363 -7.37 16.65 -9.42
C VAL A 363 -7.88 18.08 -9.49
N LEU A 364 -7.08 19.04 -9.04
CA LEU A 364 -7.43 20.48 -9.06
C LEU A 364 -7.55 21.04 -10.48
N ASN A 365 -6.74 20.57 -11.42
CA ASN A 365 -6.82 20.93 -12.85
C ASN A 365 -8.15 20.48 -13.48
N LEU A 366 -8.72 19.36 -13.02
CA LEU A 366 -10.01 18.86 -13.47
C LEU A 366 -11.19 19.56 -12.76
N ALA A 367 -10.98 20.10 -11.57
CA ALA A 367 -11.96 20.83 -10.77
C ALA A 367 -12.03 22.30 -11.23
N LYS A 368 -12.44 22.53 -12.46
CA LYS A 368 -12.51 23.90 -13.06
C LYS A 368 -13.69 24.69 -12.57
#